data_87cbbf69b5ca23ec6d985b3f860b4b43
#
_entry.id   87cbbf69b5ca23ec6d985b3f860b4b43
#
_cell.length_a   1.000
_cell.length_b   1.000
_cell.length_c   1.000
_cell.angle_alpha   90.00
_cell.angle_beta   90.00
_cell.angle_gamma   90.00
#
_symmetry.space_group_name_H-M   'P 1'
#
loop_
_entity.id
_entity.type
_entity.pdbx_description
1 polymer ?
#
loop_
_entity_poly.entity_id
_entity_poly.type
_entity_poly.pdbx_seq_one_letter_code
_entity_poly.pdbx_strand_id
1 'polypeptide(L)'
;MTTRARREREKEERRLSILQAAREVFLEKGFFRATMDDVAERAEVSKGTLYLYFESKETLLAHLLLEGLDALFAYLEEAFASDRPLTAEERLRRIGWAYLRFFQNEPHYFRFLMAANGERFRDAVTPELYQEILQASMEGLDLVVQAIEQGVREGVFHCRDPRQAAAILWALFNGVLELMSHPLRRDMIGVGTETLYRTALEAFLRGLRAPA
;
A
#
# COMPACT_ATOMS: atom_id res chain seq x y z
N MET A 1 3.60 -37.04 10.39
CA MET A 1 3.31 -35.64 10.84
C MET A 1 2.96 -35.68 12.30
N THR A 2 3.63 -34.89 13.15
CA THR A 2 3.35 -34.86 14.57
C THR A 2 2.03 -34.12 14.86
N THR A 3 1.32 -34.53 15.91
CA THR A 3 0.05 -33.91 16.37
C THR A 3 0.20 -32.38 16.57
N ARG A 4 1.38 -31.90 16.97
CA ARG A 4 1.71 -30.47 17.13
C ARG A 4 1.71 -29.74 15.78
N ALA A 5 2.37 -30.26 14.77
CA ALA A 5 2.41 -29.65 13.43
C ALA A 5 1.02 -29.57 12.77
N ARG A 6 0.14 -30.56 13.06
CA ARG A 6 -1.25 -30.52 12.60
C ARG A 6 -2.04 -29.39 13.29
N ARG A 7 -1.93 -29.23 14.62
CA ARG A 7 -2.62 -28.17 15.36
C ARG A 7 -2.16 -26.77 14.94
N GLU A 8 -0.88 -26.58 14.69
CA GLU A 8 -0.34 -25.31 14.21
C GLU A 8 -0.88 -24.96 12.84
N ARG A 9 -1.00 -25.93 11.93
CA ARG A 9 -1.59 -25.73 10.61
C ARG A 9 -3.08 -25.40 10.72
N GLU A 10 -3.86 -26.16 11.49
CA GLU A 10 -5.29 -25.88 11.72
C GLU A 10 -5.51 -24.48 12.31
N LYS A 11 -4.59 -24.03 13.18
CA LYS A 11 -4.60 -22.67 13.73
C LYS A 11 -4.35 -21.62 12.67
N GLU A 12 -3.36 -21.82 11.80
CA GLU A 12 -3.04 -20.87 10.74
C GLU A 12 -4.14 -20.84 9.65
N GLU A 13 -4.68 -21.98 9.27
CA GLU A 13 -5.83 -22.05 8.35
C GLU A 13 -7.03 -21.26 8.92
N ARG A 14 -7.30 -21.36 10.22
CA ARG A 14 -8.35 -20.59 10.89
C ARG A 14 -8.04 -19.10 10.89
N ARG A 15 -6.80 -18.71 11.15
CA ARG A 15 -6.36 -17.31 11.11
C ARG A 15 -6.57 -16.70 9.73
N LEU A 16 -6.17 -17.40 8.68
CA LEU A 16 -6.34 -16.97 7.30
C LEU A 16 -7.84 -16.87 6.90
N SER A 17 -8.66 -17.84 7.33
CA SER A 17 -10.12 -17.78 7.11
C SER A 17 -10.75 -16.54 7.74
N ILE A 18 -10.33 -16.16 8.96
CA ILE A 18 -10.81 -14.95 9.63
C ILE A 18 -10.36 -13.69 8.88
N LEU A 19 -9.10 -13.62 8.43
CA LEU A 19 -8.60 -12.48 7.65
C LEU A 19 -9.35 -12.33 6.31
N GLN A 20 -9.65 -13.44 5.65
CA GLN A 20 -10.46 -13.42 4.44
C GLN A 20 -11.87 -12.88 4.70
N ALA A 21 -12.52 -13.34 5.76
CA ALA A 21 -13.83 -12.83 6.17
C ALA A 21 -13.79 -11.32 6.51
N ALA A 22 -12.75 -10.87 7.22
CA ALA A 22 -12.55 -9.46 7.53
C ALA A 22 -12.38 -8.62 6.26
N ARG A 23 -11.59 -9.10 5.27
CA ARG A 23 -11.43 -8.46 3.97
C ARG A 23 -12.78 -8.24 3.29
N GLU A 24 -13.61 -9.28 3.20
CA GLU A 24 -14.93 -9.22 2.58
C GLU A 24 -15.84 -8.23 3.30
N VAL A 25 -15.93 -8.30 4.63
CA VAL A 25 -16.75 -7.40 5.44
C VAL A 25 -16.31 -5.94 5.30
N PHE A 26 -14.99 -5.67 5.31
CA PHE A 26 -14.47 -4.31 5.15
C PHE A 26 -14.70 -3.77 3.74
N LEU A 27 -14.72 -4.61 2.72
CA LEU A 27 -15.05 -4.20 1.35
C LEU A 27 -16.53 -3.90 1.17
N GLU A 28 -17.41 -4.70 1.74
CA GLU A 28 -18.88 -4.56 1.62
C GLU A 28 -19.40 -3.39 2.45
N LYS A 29 -19.05 -3.35 3.75
CA LYS A 29 -19.60 -2.38 4.70
C LYS A 29 -18.76 -1.10 4.84
N GLY A 30 -17.48 -1.17 4.42
CA GLY A 30 -16.46 -0.18 4.73
C GLY A 30 -15.91 -0.37 6.15
N PHE A 31 -14.61 -0.11 6.34
CA PHE A 31 -13.91 -0.32 7.62
C PHE A 31 -14.60 0.35 8.81
N PHE A 32 -15.05 1.59 8.66
CA PHE A 32 -15.63 2.36 9.77
C PHE A 32 -16.96 1.80 10.27
N ARG A 33 -17.78 1.20 9.40
CA ARG A 33 -19.08 0.62 9.76
C ARG A 33 -19.02 -0.86 10.12
N ALA A 34 -17.97 -1.53 9.70
CA ALA A 34 -17.75 -2.94 10.03
C ALA A 34 -17.50 -3.13 11.53
N THR A 35 -17.98 -4.25 12.05
CA THR A 35 -17.81 -4.67 13.45
C THR A 35 -17.13 -6.02 13.53
N MET A 36 -16.57 -6.35 14.70
CA MET A 36 -16.02 -7.68 14.96
C MET A 36 -17.10 -8.78 14.89
N ASP A 37 -18.35 -8.44 15.22
CA ASP A 37 -19.48 -9.40 15.13
C ASP A 37 -19.78 -9.76 13.66
N ASP A 38 -19.72 -8.78 12.75
CA ASP A 38 -19.88 -9.03 11.31
C ASP A 38 -18.80 -9.97 10.77
N VAL A 39 -17.56 -9.80 11.26
CA VAL A 39 -16.44 -10.65 10.87
C VAL A 39 -16.59 -12.07 11.44
N ALA A 40 -17.01 -12.21 12.71
CA ALA A 40 -17.24 -13.51 13.33
C ALA A 40 -18.32 -14.30 12.61
N GLU A 41 -19.43 -13.63 12.25
CA GLU A 41 -20.54 -14.22 11.49
C GLU A 41 -20.05 -14.69 10.10
N ARG A 42 -19.33 -13.84 9.37
CA ARG A 42 -18.80 -14.15 8.04
C ARG A 42 -17.76 -15.28 8.07
N ALA A 43 -16.94 -15.35 9.09
CA ALA A 43 -15.92 -16.40 9.29
C ALA A 43 -16.50 -17.70 9.87
N GLU A 44 -17.80 -17.73 10.17
CA GLU A 44 -18.49 -18.86 10.82
C GLU A 44 -17.80 -19.30 12.13
N VAL A 45 -17.35 -18.32 12.94
CA VAL A 45 -16.75 -18.58 14.24
C VAL A 45 -17.49 -17.87 15.37
N SER A 46 -17.35 -18.37 16.60
CA SER A 46 -17.84 -17.63 17.76
C SER A 46 -17.04 -16.35 17.96
N LYS A 47 -17.67 -15.32 18.54
CA LYS A 47 -16.99 -14.06 18.92
C LYS A 47 -15.78 -14.33 19.83
N GLY A 48 -15.91 -15.26 20.79
CA GLY A 48 -14.79 -15.66 21.65
C GLY A 48 -13.62 -16.27 20.85
N THR A 49 -13.93 -17.08 19.82
CA THR A 49 -12.92 -17.63 18.93
C THR A 49 -12.22 -16.53 18.14
N LEU A 50 -12.96 -15.56 17.60
CA LEU A 50 -12.37 -14.44 16.87
C LEU A 50 -11.37 -13.66 17.73
N TYR A 51 -11.75 -13.32 18.96
CA TYR A 51 -10.88 -12.56 19.88
C TYR A 51 -9.64 -13.33 20.37
N LEU A 52 -9.59 -14.66 20.21
CA LEU A 52 -8.36 -15.44 20.44
C LEU A 52 -7.30 -15.23 19.36
N TYR A 53 -7.70 -14.77 18.17
CA TYR A 53 -6.81 -14.53 17.03
C TYR A 53 -6.51 -13.04 16.81
N PHE A 54 -7.51 -12.19 17.01
CA PHE A 54 -7.40 -10.76 16.71
C PHE A 54 -8.14 -9.92 17.75
N GLU A 55 -7.41 -9.04 18.41
CA GLU A 55 -7.93 -8.25 19.54
C GLU A 55 -8.92 -7.17 19.12
N SER A 56 -8.79 -6.66 17.88
CA SER A 56 -9.61 -5.55 17.36
C SER A 56 -9.76 -5.61 15.85
N LYS A 57 -10.68 -4.83 15.30
CA LYS A 57 -10.79 -4.67 13.86
C LYS A 57 -9.61 -3.90 13.25
N GLU A 58 -8.97 -3.06 14.03
CA GLU A 58 -7.75 -2.36 13.67
C GLU A 58 -6.58 -3.33 13.49
N THR A 59 -6.48 -4.35 14.35
CA THR A 59 -5.50 -5.44 14.21
C THR A 59 -5.75 -6.26 12.94
N LEU A 60 -7.02 -6.56 12.63
CA LEU A 60 -7.39 -7.20 11.35
C LEU A 60 -6.99 -6.33 10.15
N LEU A 61 -7.29 -5.03 10.20
CA LEU A 61 -6.89 -4.08 9.16
C LEU A 61 -5.37 -4.01 8.99
N ALA A 62 -4.61 -4.03 10.08
CA ALA A 62 -3.16 -4.01 10.07
C ALA A 62 -2.56 -5.22 9.32
N HIS A 63 -3.08 -6.42 9.55
CA HIS A 63 -2.64 -7.60 8.80
C HIS A 63 -3.04 -7.55 7.32
N LEU A 64 -4.25 -7.06 6.99
CA LEU A 64 -4.66 -6.85 5.61
C LEU A 64 -3.84 -5.76 4.91
N LEU A 65 -3.36 -4.76 5.66
CA LEU A 65 -2.47 -3.74 5.15
C LEU A 65 -1.08 -4.30 4.85
N LEU A 66 -0.53 -5.16 5.71
CA LEU A 66 0.74 -5.85 5.46
C LEU A 66 0.68 -6.69 4.18
N GLU A 67 -0.38 -7.49 3.99
CA GLU A 67 -0.58 -8.23 2.73
C GLU A 67 -0.62 -7.29 1.51
N GLY A 68 -1.25 -6.12 1.64
CA GLY A 68 -1.29 -5.11 0.59
C GLY A 68 0.07 -4.47 0.32
N LEU A 69 0.89 -4.25 1.36
CA LEU A 69 2.26 -3.73 1.22
C LEU A 69 3.18 -4.75 0.56
N ASP A 70 3.06 -6.04 0.92
CA ASP A 70 3.79 -7.13 0.26
C ASP A 70 3.44 -7.21 -1.23
N ALA A 71 2.14 -7.14 -1.56
CA ALA A 71 1.70 -7.11 -2.94
C ALA A 71 2.22 -5.87 -3.69
N LEU A 72 2.14 -4.68 -3.10
CA LEU A 72 2.69 -3.45 -3.68
C LEU A 72 4.20 -3.58 -3.92
N PHE A 73 4.94 -4.09 -2.93
CA PHE A 73 6.39 -4.27 -3.03
C PHE A 73 6.75 -5.16 -4.22
N ALA A 74 6.03 -6.26 -4.44
CA ALA A 74 6.25 -7.14 -5.60
C ALA A 74 6.09 -6.40 -6.95
N TYR A 75 5.07 -5.53 -7.08
CA TYR A 75 4.90 -4.67 -8.27
C TYR A 75 6.06 -3.70 -8.45
N LEU A 76 6.54 -3.09 -7.37
CA LEU A 76 7.63 -2.12 -7.41
C LEU A 76 8.97 -2.79 -7.69
N GLU A 77 9.24 -3.94 -7.08
CA GLU A 77 10.47 -4.72 -7.29
C GLU A 77 10.58 -5.21 -8.74
N GLU A 78 9.50 -5.75 -9.30
CA GLU A 78 9.45 -6.12 -10.74
C GLU A 78 9.74 -4.92 -11.65
N ALA A 79 9.17 -3.76 -11.30
CA ALA A 79 9.41 -2.53 -12.05
C ALA A 79 10.83 -1.99 -11.88
N PHE A 80 11.44 -2.17 -10.71
CA PHE A 80 12.80 -1.75 -10.40
C PHE A 80 13.84 -2.65 -11.07
N ALA A 81 13.58 -3.97 -11.12
CA ALA A 81 14.45 -4.94 -11.77
C ALA A 81 14.48 -4.75 -13.30
N SER A 82 15.61 -5.04 -13.91
CA SER A 82 15.77 -4.99 -15.38
C SER A 82 16.98 -5.79 -15.83
N ASP A 83 16.84 -6.50 -16.96
CA ASP A 83 17.93 -7.22 -17.61
C ASP A 83 18.94 -6.27 -18.33
N ARG A 84 18.60 -4.99 -18.46
CA ARG A 84 19.46 -3.94 -19.01
C ARG A 84 19.63 -2.79 -18.02
N PRO A 85 20.74 -2.03 -18.09
CA PRO A 85 20.85 -0.79 -17.34
C PRO A 85 19.71 0.17 -17.69
N LEU A 86 19.02 0.66 -16.66
CA LEU A 86 18.00 1.70 -16.79
C LEU A 86 18.56 3.03 -16.34
N THR A 87 18.23 4.11 -17.04
CA THR A 87 18.45 5.47 -16.55
C THR A 87 17.56 5.70 -15.32
N ALA A 88 17.95 6.65 -14.47
CA ALA A 88 17.16 7.01 -13.29
C ALA A 88 15.73 7.43 -13.66
N GLU A 89 15.55 8.16 -14.78
CA GLU A 89 14.25 8.60 -15.25
C GLU A 89 13.37 7.45 -15.72
N GLU A 90 13.94 6.48 -16.48
CA GLU A 90 13.22 5.27 -16.87
C GLU A 90 12.77 4.46 -15.66
N ARG A 91 13.64 4.34 -14.65
CA ARG A 91 13.35 3.62 -13.41
C ARG A 91 12.21 4.26 -12.64
N LEU A 92 12.22 5.57 -12.44
CA LEU A 92 11.13 6.29 -11.80
C LEU A 92 9.81 6.19 -12.56
N ARG A 93 9.84 6.23 -13.89
CA ARG A 93 8.63 5.99 -14.70
C ARG A 93 8.07 4.60 -14.50
N ARG A 94 8.92 3.57 -14.53
CA ARG A 94 8.49 2.17 -14.31
C ARG A 94 7.87 1.98 -12.93
N ILE A 95 8.51 2.51 -11.88
CA ILE A 95 7.98 2.49 -10.50
C ILE A 95 6.63 3.21 -10.44
N GLY A 96 6.51 4.39 -11.01
CA GLY A 96 5.26 5.14 -11.04
C GLY A 96 4.13 4.36 -11.74
N TRP A 97 4.42 3.74 -12.89
CA TRP A 97 3.44 2.91 -13.59
C TRP A 97 3.10 1.62 -12.84
N ALA A 98 4.04 1.01 -12.13
CA ALA A 98 3.79 -0.14 -11.29
C ALA A 98 2.84 0.21 -10.13
N TYR A 99 3.01 1.37 -9.49
CA TYR A 99 2.12 1.86 -8.45
C TYR A 99 0.69 2.10 -8.99
N LEU A 100 0.55 2.68 -10.18
CA LEU A 100 -0.77 2.84 -10.81
C LEU A 100 -1.42 1.49 -11.13
N ARG A 101 -0.67 0.53 -11.67
CA ARG A 101 -1.16 -0.84 -11.95
C ARG A 101 -1.62 -1.54 -10.68
N PHE A 102 -0.86 -1.41 -9.59
CA PHE A 102 -1.27 -1.94 -8.28
C PHE A 102 -2.61 -1.34 -7.84
N PHE A 103 -2.78 -0.03 -7.92
CA PHE A 103 -4.05 0.62 -7.60
C PHE A 103 -5.21 0.11 -8.46
N GLN A 104 -4.98 -0.11 -9.76
CA GLN A 104 -6.02 -0.56 -10.70
C GLN A 104 -6.39 -2.03 -10.51
N ASN A 105 -5.41 -2.89 -10.23
CA ASN A 105 -5.59 -4.33 -10.11
C ASN A 105 -6.02 -4.75 -8.70
N GLU A 106 -5.58 -3.99 -7.68
CA GLU A 106 -5.77 -4.31 -6.27
C GLU A 106 -6.44 -3.14 -5.49
N PRO A 107 -7.59 -2.61 -5.98
CA PRO A 107 -8.20 -1.39 -5.42
C PRO A 107 -8.61 -1.54 -3.95
N HIS A 108 -8.80 -2.77 -3.47
CA HIS A 108 -9.14 -3.06 -2.09
C HIS A 108 -8.00 -2.74 -1.12
N TYR A 109 -6.74 -3.00 -1.48
CA TYR A 109 -5.58 -2.67 -0.64
C TYR A 109 -5.38 -1.16 -0.52
N PHE A 110 -5.61 -0.41 -1.60
CA PHE A 110 -5.59 1.05 -1.52
C PHE A 110 -6.65 1.59 -0.53
N ARG A 111 -7.85 0.99 -0.52
CA ARG A 111 -8.90 1.35 0.47
C ARG A 111 -8.47 1.04 1.91
N PHE A 112 -7.75 -0.05 2.14
CA PHE A 112 -7.20 -0.38 3.46
C PHE A 112 -6.10 0.59 3.87
N LEU A 113 -5.21 0.95 2.94
CA LEU A 113 -4.19 1.98 3.18
C LEU A 113 -4.83 3.31 3.59
N MET A 114 -5.89 3.74 2.92
CA MET A 114 -6.60 4.97 3.28
C MET A 114 -7.35 4.86 4.63
N ALA A 115 -7.85 3.67 4.97
CA ALA A 115 -8.54 3.44 6.24
C ALA A 115 -7.58 3.39 7.45
N ALA A 116 -6.32 3.00 7.24
CA ALA A 116 -5.28 2.93 8.27
C ALA A 116 -4.68 4.30 8.63
N ASN A 117 -5.13 5.39 7.98
CA ASN A 117 -4.66 6.74 8.26
C ASN A 117 -5.25 7.27 9.57
N GLY A 118 -4.38 7.76 10.46
CA GLY A 118 -4.75 8.50 11.66
C GLY A 118 -4.20 7.94 12.97
N GLU A 119 -4.19 8.80 13.99
CA GLU A 119 -3.67 8.49 15.34
C GLU A 119 -4.38 7.29 15.97
N ARG A 120 -5.69 7.16 15.76
CA ARG A 120 -6.48 6.04 16.30
C ARG A 120 -6.00 4.66 15.83
N PHE A 121 -5.53 4.55 14.60
CA PHE A 121 -4.99 3.28 14.09
C PHE A 121 -3.70 2.91 14.81
N ARG A 122 -2.79 3.87 14.98
CA ARG A 122 -1.53 3.67 15.70
C ARG A 122 -1.76 3.21 17.14
N ASP A 123 -2.72 3.84 17.85
CA ASP A 123 -3.00 3.55 19.27
C ASP A 123 -3.76 2.22 19.46
N ALA A 124 -4.38 1.70 18.39
CA ALA A 124 -5.21 0.49 18.43
C ALA A 124 -4.48 -0.79 18.00
N VAL A 125 -3.23 -0.69 17.57
CA VAL A 125 -2.38 -1.83 17.18
C VAL A 125 -1.17 -1.92 18.12
N THR A 126 -0.58 -3.11 18.24
CA THR A 126 0.62 -3.26 19.08
C THR A 126 1.81 -2.49 18.47
N PRO A 127 2.76 -2.01 19.30
CA PRO A 127 3.96 -1.33 18.81
C PRO A 127 4.74 -2.19 17.80
N GLU A 128 4.82 -3.50 18.00
CA GLU A 128 5.51 -4.44 17.12
C GLU A 128 4.85 -4.49 15.74
N LEU A 129 3.52 -4.65 15.71
CA LEU A 129 2.75 -4.68 14.46
C LEU A 129 2.83 -3.34 13.71
N TYR A 130 2.82 -2.22 14.44
CA TYR A 130 3.01 -0.90 13.85
C TYR A 130 4.41 -0.75 13.23
N GLN A 131 5.46 -1.25 13.90
CA GLN A 131 6.83 -1.23 13.37
C GLN A 131 6.98 -2.12 12.13
N GLU A 132 6.30 -3.26 12.07
CA GLU A 132 6.27 -4.15 10.91
C GLU A 132 5.66 -3.42 9.69
N ILE A 133 4.52 -2.75 9.88
CA ILE A 133 3.89 -1.94 8.82
C ILE A 133 4.80 -0.78 8.38
N LEU A 134 5.44 -0.11 9.32
CA LEU A 134 6.36 0.99 9.03
C LEU A 134 7.55 0.49 8.19
N GLN A 135 8.16 -0.63 8.59
CA GLN A 135 9.26 -1.24 7.87
C GLN A 135 8.87 -1.61 6.44
N ALA A 136 7.76 -2.33 6.24
CA ALA A 136 7.26 -2.70 4.92
C ALA A 136 6.95 -1.46 4.05
N SER A 137 6.41 -0.40 4.65
CA SER A 137 6.15 0.86 3.94
C SER A 137 7.45 1.56 3.51
N MET A 138 8.51 1.48 4.35
CA MET A 138 9.81 2.08 4.04
C MET A 138 10.51 1.36 2.89
N GLU A 139 10.40 0.05 2.77
CA GLU A 139 11.01 -0.74 1.70
C GLU A 139 10.56 -0.27 0.31
N GLY A 140 9.26 -0.05 0.13
CA GLY A 140 8.73 0.50 -1.11
C GLY A 140 9.21 1.92 -1.40
N LEU A 141 9.29 2.77 -0.37
CA LEU A 141 9.80 4.15 -0.51
C LEU A 141 11.28 4.17 -0.86
N ASP A 142 12.09 3.25 -0.30
CA ASP A 142 13.52 3.19 -0.52
C ASP A 142 13.88 2.83 -1.98
N LEU A 143 13.04 2.10 -2.70
CA LEU A 143 13.22 1.88 -4.16
C LEU A 143 13.13 3.21 -4.94
N VAL A 144 12.22 4.09 -4.55
CA VAL A 144 12.09 5.43 -5.14
C VAL A 144 13.32 6.29 -4.80
N VAL A 145 13.75 6.25 -3.54
CA VAL A 145 14.97 6.97 -3.09
C VAL A 145 16.18 6.54 -3.91
N GLN A 146 16.42 5.24 -4.06
CA GLN A 146 17.53 4.68 -4.86
C GLN A 146 17.50 5.15 -6.31
N ALA A 147 16.31 5.22 -6.92
CA ALA A 147 16.16 5.72 -8.29
C ALA A 147 16.50 7.22 -8.41
N ILE A 148 16.11 8.04 -7.43
CA ILE A 148 16.43 9.47 -7.40
C ILE A 148 17.94 9.67 -7.16
N GLU A 149 18.53 8.96 -6.21
CA GLU A 149 19.98 8.99 -5.95
C GLU A 149 20.80 8.59 -7.16
N GLN A 150 20.33 7.59 -7.93
CA GLN A 150 20.94 7.23 -9.21
C GLN A 150 20.97 8.44 -10.13
N GLY A 151 19.87 9.16 -10.30
CA GLY A 151 19.80 10.34 -11.19
C GLY A 151 20.68 11.50 -10.71
N VAL A 152 20.86 11.67 -9.40
CA VAL A 152 21.80 12.64 -8.83
C VAL A 152 23.25 12.24 -9.17
N ARG A 153 23.60 10.96 -9.01
CA ARG A 153 24.95 10.44 -9.37
C ARG A 153 25.22 10.53 -10.88
N GLU A 154 24.19 10.36 -11.73
CA GLU A 154 24.28 10.50 -13.19
C GLU A 154 24.31 11.96 -13.63
N GLY A 155 24.07 12.93 -12.74
CA GLY A 155 24.02 14.37 -13.04
C GLY A 155 22.75 14.80 -13.81
N VAL A 156 21.76 13.90 -13.93
CA VAL A 156 20.49 14.20 -14.65
C VAL A 156 19.41 14.77 -13.73
N PHE A 157 19.54 14.55 -12.41
CA PHE A 157 18.66 15.13 -11.40
C PHE A 157 19.41 16.09 -10.49
N HIS A 158 18.72 17.19 -10.17
CA HIS A 158 19.17 18.13 -9.15
C HIS A 158 18.22 18.01 -7.94
N CYS A 159 18.67 17.25 -6.94
CA CYS A 159 17.89 16.98 -5.74
C CYS A 159 18.79 17.05 -4.51
N ARG A 160 18.44 17.92 -3.56
CA ARG A 160 19.19 18.10 -2.31
C ARG A 160 18.92 16.96 -1.33
N ASP A 161 17.68 16.47 -1.27
CA ASP A 161 17.24 15.42 -0.37
C ASP A 161 16.39 14.40 -1.15
N PRO A 162 16.98 13.28 -1.59
CA PRO A 162 16.28 12.23 -2.32
C PRO A 162 15.10 11.62 -1.56
N ARG A 163 15.21 11.51 -0.22
CA ARG A 163 14.13 10.96 0.60
C ARG A 163 12.93 11.90 0.65
N GLN A 164 13.15 13.19 0.79
CA GLN A 164 12.09 14.20 0.72
C GLN A 164 11.42 14.21 -0.65
N ALA A 165 12.20 14.13 -1.74
CA ALA A 165 11.65 14.05 -3.09
C ALA A 165 10.83 12.77 -3.31
N ALA A 166 11.28 11.62 -2.80
CA ALA A 166 10.51 10.38 -2.83
C ALA A 166 9.19 10.50 -2.06
N ALA A 167 9.20 11.13 -0.88
CA ALA A 167 7.99 11.39 -0.11
C ALA A 167 7.00 12.31 -0.86
N ILE A 168 7.51 13.34 -1.55
CA ILE A 168 6.68 14.21 -2.41
C ILE A 168 6.04 13.41 -3.55
N LEU A 169 6.79 12.55 -4.23
CA LEU A 169 6.24 11.72 -5.30
C LEU A 169 5.17 10.77 -4.78
N TRP A 170 5.41 10.13 -3.63
CA TRP A 170 4.42 9.27 -2.98
C TRP A 170 3.15 10.03 -2.59
N ALA A 171 3.28 11.20 -1.98
CA ALA A 171 2.14 12.07 -1.65
C ALA A 171 1.36 12.50 -2.90
N LEU A 172 2.07 12.84 -4.00
CA LEU A 172 1.48 13.20 -5.28
C LEU A 172 0.66 12.05 -5.87
N PHE A 173 1.20 10.83 -5.87
CA PHE A 173 0.50 9.65 -6.38
C PHE A 173 -0.75 9.34 -5.55
N ASN A 174 -0.63 9.29 -4.22
CA ASN A 174 -1.77 9.06 -3.35
C ASN A 174 -2.84 10.16 -3.51
N GLY A 175 -2.42 11.42 -3.58
CA GLY A 175 -3.34 12.55 -3.79
C GLY A 175 -4.13 12.45 -5.09
N VAL A 176 -3.46 12.10 -6.20
CA VAL A 176 -4.13 11.89 -7.50
C VAL A 176 -5.10 10.71 -7.43
N LEU A 177 -4.67 9.56 -6.89
CA LEU A 177 -5.49 8.36 -6.86
C LEU A 177 -6.69 8.51 -5.92
N GLU A 178 -6.50 9.11 -4.74
CA GLU A 178 -7.58 9.42 -3.81
C GLU A 178 -8.59 10.41 -4.41
N LEU A 179 -8.11 11.47 -5.07
CA LEU A 179 -8.94 12.45 -5.74
C LEU A 179 -9.81 11.80 -6.82
N MET A 180 -9.21 10.92 -7.63
CA MET A 180 -9.86 10.26 -8.76
C MET A 180 -10.72 9.06 -8.35
N SER A 181 -10.60 8.55 -7.11
CA SER A 181 -11.46 7.49 -6.56
C SER A 181 -12.90 7.99 -6.29
N HIS A 182 -13.08 9.31 -6.10
CA HIS A 182 -14.37 9.92 -5.82
C HIS A 182 -15.09 10.36 -7.10
N PRO A 183 -16.28 9.83 -7.43
CA PRO A 183 -16.99 10.15 -8.68
C PRO A 183 -17.18 11.65 -8.90
N LEU A 184 -17.68 12.39 -7.89
CA LEU A 184 -17.89 13.84 -7.99
C LEU A 184 -16.60 14.61 -8.32
N ARG A 185 -15.48 14.25 -7.67
CA ARG A 185 -14.18 14.91 -7.91
C ARG A 185 -13.64 14.59 -9.30
N ARG A 186 -13.77 13.34 -9.72
CA ARG A 186 -13.39 12.91 -11.07
C ARG A 186 -14.19 13.66 -12.16
N ASP A 187 -15.50 13.77 -11.97
CA ASP A 187 -16.37 14.49 -12.91
C ASP A 187 -16.01 15.99 -12.95
N MET A 188 -15.70 16.59 -11.81
CA MET A 188 -15.26 18.00 -11.70
C MET A 188 -13.93 18.24 -12.43
N ILE A 189 -12.99 17.29 -12.39
CA ILE A 189 -11.69 17.41 -13.05
C ILE A 189 -11.80 17.19 -14.56
N GLY A 190 -12.70 16.33 -15.02
CA GLY A 190 -13.02 16.11 -16.43
C GLY A 190 -11.94 15.41 -17.25
N VAL A 191 -10.91 14.81 -16.60
CA VAL A 191 -9.87 13.99 -17.27
C VAL A 191 -9.78 12.61 -16.63
N GLY A 192 -9.30 11.60 -17.39
CA GLY A 192 -9.15 10.25 -16.89
C GLY A 192 -8.00 10.12 -15.87
N THR A 193 -8.13 9.16 -14.95
CA THR A 193 -7.14 8.89 -13.89
C THR A 193 -5.73 8.71 -14.44
N GLU A 194 -5.56 7.89 -15.47
CA GLU A 194 -4.25 7.64 -16.09
C GLU A 194 -3.63 8.92 -16.69
N THR A 195 -4.44 9.76 -17.32
CA THR A 195 -3.97 11.03 -17.91
C THR A 195 -3.48 11.98 -16.83
N LEU A 196 -4.26 12.15 -15.74
CA LEU A 196 -3.88 13.02 -14.63
C LEU A 196 -2.63 12.48 -13.93
N TYR A 197 -2.59 11.17 -13.66
CA TYR A 197 -1.45 10.49 -13.04
C TYR A 197 -0.16 10.64 -13.85
N ARG A 198 -0.21 10.40 -15.16
CA ARG A 198 0.91 10.59 -16.06
C ARG A 198 1.39 12.04 -16.07
N THR A 199 0.47 13.00 -16.14
CA THR A 199 0.82 14.43 -16.12
C THR A 199 1.51 14.81 -14.81
N ALA A 200 1.04 14.28 -13.67
CA ALA A 200 1.65 14.49 -12.36
C ALA A 200 3.08 13.93 -12.28
N LEU A 201 3.28 12.68 -12.76
CA LEU A 201 4.61 12.08 -12.84
C LEU A 201 5.57 12.89 -13.72
N GLU A 202 5.12 13.32 -14.90
CA GLU A 202 5.94 14.15 -15.82
C GLU A 202 6.27 15.52 -15.22
N ALA A 203 5.34 16.14 -14.49
CA ALA A 203 5.59 17.40 -13.80
C ALA A 203 6.65 17.24 -12.71
N PHE A 204 6.57 16.14 -11.93
CA PHE A 204 7.56 15.82 -10.91
C PHE A 204 8.94 15.57 -11.53
N LEU A 205 9.04 14.75 -12.58
CA LEU A 205 10.29 14.45 -13.25
C LEU A 205 10.95 15.71 -13.84
N ARG A 206 10.16 16.61 -14.43
CA ARG A 206 10.65 17.91 -14.90
C ARG A 206 11.23 18.77 -13.78
N GLY A 207 10.60 18.73 -12.59
CA GLY A 207 11.08 19.44 -11.42
C GLY A 207 12.37 18.88 -10.84
N LEU A 208 12.70 17.60 -11.09
CA LEU A 208 13.96 16.98 -10.67
C LEU A 208 15.12 17.22 -11.64
N ARG A 209 14.84 17.51 -12.92
CA ARG A 209 15.92 17.66 -13.92
C ARG A 209 16.84 18.81 -13.55
N ALA A 210 18.15 18.58 -13.74
CA ALA A 210 19.15 19.63 -13.60
C ALA A 210 18.84 20.78 -14.59
N PRO A 211 19.04 22.03 -14.20
CA PRO A 211 18.97 23.14 -15.14
C PRO A 211 20.00 22.92 -16.26
N ALA A 212 19.60 23.20 -17.49
CA ALA A 212 20.46 23.10 -18.68
C ALA A 212 21.63 24.07 -18.64
#